data_d984046808eb96f4ff9ca987bb9f94d5
#
_entry.id   d984046808eb96f4ff9ca987bb9f94d5
#
_cell.length_a   1.000
_cell.length_b   1.000
_cell.length_c   1.000
_cell.angle_alpha   90.00
_cell.angle_beta   90.00
_cell.angle_gamma   90.00
#
_symmetry.space_group_name_H-M   'P 1'
#
loop_
_entity.id
_entity.type
_entity.pdbx_description
1 polymer ?
#
loop_
_entity_poly.entity_id
_entity_poly.type
_entity_poly.pdbx_seq_one_letter_code
_entity_poly.pdbx_strand_id
1 'polypeptide(L)'
;ISGVINLGPASSAFLANVAASARAFQLEVEELDAQAVMQRWPEIRLPDDYRAIFEPASGVLRSELAVETWIRLAREAGCAQLFNCPVSAIHHHADGITIDTLDGEYHGKKLLVSAGTWVTRLLPDLPIQPVRKVFAWYQADGRYSSKNHFPAFTGELPNGDQYYGFPAEDNELKIGKHNGGQPISTPQERVAFGAVASDGSESFPFLRNVLPGIGGCLHGASCTYDNTVDEDFIIDTLPGRPDTLLITGLSGHGFKFAPVLGEIASQFAQGEASSFNLAPFSLARFNA
;
A
#
# COMPACT_ATOMS: atom_id res chain seq x y z
N ILE A 1 7.47 7.47 -14.83
CA ILE A 1 6.08 7.94 -15.03
C ILE A 1 5.48 7.13 -16.16
N SER A 2 4.32 6.51 -15.92
CA SER A 2 3.54 5.73 -16.91
C SER A 2 2.13 6.29 -17.08
N GLY A 3 1.76 7.28 -16.28
CA GLY A 3 0.39 7.62 -15.99
C GLY A 3 -0.29 6.55 -15.11
N VAL A 4 -1.40 6.93 -14.49
CA VAL A 4 -2.32 6.02 -13.78
C VAL A 4 -3.73 6.28 -14.26
N ILE A 5 -4.44 5.23 -14.68
CA ILE A 5 -5.85 5.30 -15.03
C ILE A 5 -6.69 4.64 -13.93
N ASN A 6 -7.68 5.37 -13.45
CA ASN A 6 -8.66 4.89 -12.48
C ASN A 6 -9.97 4.60 -13.23
N LEU A 7 -10.47 3.37 -13.15
CA LEU A 7 -11.59 2.86 -13.94
C LEU A 7 -12.74 2.42 -13.03
N GLY A 8 -13.98 2.64 -13.44
CA GLY A 8 -15.13 2.09 -12.73
C GLY A 8 -16.46 2.47 -13.35
N PRO A 9 -17.58 1.90 -12.86
CA PRO A 9 -18.91 2.34 -13.23
C PRO A 9 -19.09 3.84 -12.93
N ALA A 10 -19.92 4.54 -13.71
CA ALA A 10 -20.20 5.97 -13.48
C ALA A 10 -20.79 6.27 -12.09
N SER A 11 -21.37 5.27 -11.44
CA SER A 11 -21.88 5.35 -10.07
C SER A 11 -20.84 5.07 -8.98
N SER A 12 -19.56 4.82 -9.35
CA SER A 12 -18.51 4.46 -8.41
C SER A 12 -18.21 5.61 -7.45
N ALA A 13 -18.33 5.34 -6.15
CA ALA A 13 -17.91 6.27 -5.10
C ALA A 13 -16.39 6.48 -5.13
N PHE A 14 -15.63 5.45 -5.49
CA PHE A 14 -14.18 5.53 -5.66
C PHE A 14 -13.81 6.59 -6.71
N LEU A 15 -14.39 6.54 -7.93
CA LEU A 15 -14.11 7.54 -8.96
C LEU A 15 -14.58 8.94 -8.54
N ALA A 16 -15.72 9.06 -7.87
CA ALA A 16 -16.19 10.34 -7.35
C ALA A 16 -15.19 10.96 -6.36
N ASN A 17 -14.60 10.14 -5.48
CA ASN A 17 -13.57 10.56 -4.53
C ASN A 17 -12.27 10.95 -5.24
N VAL A 18 -11.84 10.21 -6.26
CA VAL A 18 -10.66 10.55 -7.08
C VAL A 18 -10.86 11.91 -7.73
N ALA A 19 -12.01 12.15 -8.36
CA ALA A 19 -12.35 13.44 -8.99
C ALA A 19 -12.41 14.58 -7.97
N ALA A 20 -12.99 14.34 -6.79
CA ALA A 20 -13.06 15.34 -5.73
C ALA A 20 -11.65 15.71 -5.21
N SER A 21 -10.78 14.71 -5.00
CA SER A 21 -9.40 14.91 -4.58
C SER A 21 -8.60 15.68 -5.65
N ALA A 22 -8.74 15.31 -6.93
CA ALA A 22 -8.06 16.00 -8.02
C ALA A 22 -8.44 17.49 -8.05
N ARG A 23 -9.73 17.81 -7.89
CA ARG A 23 -10.18 19.21 -7.82
C ARG A 23 -9.66 19.94 -6.57
N ALA A 24 -9.73 19.30 -5.40
CA ALA A 24 -9.31 19.90 -4.13
C ALA A 24 -7.82 20.25 -4.11
N PHE A 25 -6.99 19.42 -4.71
CA PHE A 25 -5.54 19.59 -4.77
C PHE A 25 -5.02 20.12 -6.11
N GLN A 26 -5.92 20.54 -7.01
CA GLN A 26 -5.57 21.11 -8.32
C GLN A 26 -4.65 20.20 -9.14
N LEU A 27 -4.91 18.90 -9.11
CA LEU A 27 -4.16 17.93 -9.90
C LEU A 27 -4.65 17.94 -11.34
N GLU A 28 -3.71 17.86 -12.27
CA GLU A 28 -4.03 17.71 -13.70
C GLU A 28 -4.47 16.27 -13.96
N VAL A 29 -5.73 16.09 -14.28
CA VAL A 29 -6.34 14.81 -14.63
C VAL A 29 -7.21 14.95 -15.89
N GLU A 30 -7.35 13.86 -16.62
CA GLU A 30 -8.24 13.74 -17.77
C GLU A 30 -9.43 12.86 -17.38
N GLU A 31 -10.65 13.40 -17.45
CA GLU A 31 -11.88 12.62 -17.30
C GLU A 31 -12.29 12.05 -18.67
N LEU A 32 -12.42 10.73 -18.76
CA LEU A 32 -12.64 10.02 -20.02
C LEU A 32 -13.88 9.12 -19.89
N ASP A 33 -14.64 9.02 -20.97
CA ASP A 33 -15.68 7.99 -21.12
C ASP A 33 -15.07 6.65 -21.61
N ALA A 34 -15.86 5.61 -21.62
CA ALA A 34 -15.43 4.28 -22.04
C ALA A 34 -14.90 4.24 -23.47
N GLN A 35 -15.51 5.03 -24.38
CA GLN A 35 -15.11 5.07 -25.79
C GLN A 35 -13.74 5.75 -25.95
N ALA A 36 -13.51 6.85 -25.28
CA ALA A 36 -12.23 7.55 -25.28
C ALA A 36 -11.10 6.69 -24.69
N VAL A 37 -11.40 5.94 -23.61
CA VAL A 37 -10.43 4.98 -23.03
C VAL A 37 -10.07 3.90 -24.05
N MET A 38 -11.06 3.24 -24.65
CA MET A 38 -10.84 2.15 -25.62
C MET A 38 -10.18 2.63 -26.92
N GLN A 39 -10.40 3.89 -27.29
CA GLN A 39 -9.70 4.51 -28.44
C GLN A 39 -8.22 4.74 -28.13
N ARG A 40 -7.90 5.19 -26.92
CA ARG A 40 -6.53 5.49 -26.50
C ARG A 40 -5.73 4.24 -26.12
N TRP A 41 -6.39 3.27 -25.46
CA TRP A 41 -5.82 2.00 -25.03
C TRP A 41 -6.72 0.85 -25.51
N PRO A 42 -6.56 0.37 -26.74
CA PRO A 42 -7.40 -0.69 -27.33
C PRO A 42 -7.35 -2.02 -26.61
N GLU A 43 -6.36 -2.20 -25.72
CA GLU A 43 -6.20 -3.36 -24.83
C GLU A 43 -7.21 -3.37 -23.69
N ILE A 44 -7.76 -2.20 -23.32
CA ILE A 44 -8.77 -2.04 -22.29
C ILE A 44 -10.15 -2.16 -22.93
N ARG A 45 -11.02 -2.97 -22.33
CA ARG A 45 -12.43 -3.09 -22.69
C ARG A 45 -13.29 -2.60 -21.55
N LEU A 46 -14.20 -1.67 -21.83
CA LEU A 46 -15.10 -1.11 -20.81
C LEU A 46 -16.56 -1.15 -21.31
N PRO A 47 -17.53 -1.42 -20.42
CA PRO A 47 -18.94 -1.14 -20.68
C PRO A 47 -19.18 0.37 -20.90
N ASP A 48 -20.24 0.74 -21.61
CA ASP A 48 -20.56 2.14 -21.97
C ASP A 48 -20.83 3.04 -20.74
N ASP A 49 -21.26 2.45 -19.64
CA ASP A 49 -21.53 3.14 -18.39
C ASP A 49 -20.29 3.34 -17.50
N TYR A 50 -19.11 2.90 -17.95
CA TYR A 50 -17.87 3.15 -17.25
C TYR A 50 -17.32 4.56 -17.53
N ARG A 51 -16.55 5.04 -16.56
CA ARG A 51 -15.76 6.27 -16.63
C ARG A 51 -14.35 6.01 -16.19
N ALA A 52 -13.47 6.90 -16.56
CA ALA A 52 -12.08 6.86 -16.14
C ALA A 52 -11.58 8.25 -15.76
N ILE A 53 -10.63 8.26 -14.83
CA ILE A 53 -9.82 9.43 -14.51
C ILE A 53 -8.37 9.05 -14.72
N PHE A 54 -7.72 9.70 -15.67
CA PHE A 54 -6.31 9.47 -15.99
C PHE A 54 -5.45 10.60 -15.43
N GLU A 55 -4.44 10.23 -14.65
CA GLU A 55 -3.45 11.14 -14.09
C GLU A 55 -2.11 10.94 -14.81
N PRO A 56 -1.74 11.80 -15.78
CA PRO A 56 -0.55 11.62 -16.59
C PRO A 56 0.77 11.75 -15.82
N ALA A 57 0.79 12.55 -14.74
CA ALA A 57 1.98 12.78 -13.92
C ALA A 57 2.30 11.63 -12.94
N SER A 58 1.37 10.72 -12.73
CA SER A 58 1.53 9.54 -11.87
C SER A 58 2.30 8.41 -12.55
N GLY A 59 2.55 7.33 -11.83
CA GLY A 59 3.29 6.19 -12.38
C GLY A 59 3.55 5.08 -11.36
N VAL A 60 4.56 4.28 -11.66
CA VAL A 60 4.97 3.10 -10.89
C VAL A 60 6.21 3.42 -10.09
N LEU A 61 6.21 3.05 -8.80
CA LEU A 61 7.38 3.06 -7.94
C LEU A 61 8.06 1.68 -7.98
N ARG A 62 9.37 1.67 -8.20
CA ARG A 62 10.20 0.47 -8.04
C ARG A 62 10.52 0.30 -6.56
N SER A 63 9.61 -0.38 -5.86
CA SER A 63 9.60 -0.46 -4.39
C SER A 63 10.88 -1.07 -3.82
N GLU A 64 11.35 -2.16 -4.41
CA GLU A 64 12.57 -2.85 -3.97
C GLU A 64 13.79 -1.95 -4.09
N LEU A 65 13.98 -1.31 -5.25
CA LEU A 65 15.08 -0.38 -5.50
C LEU A 65 15.01 0.84 -4.57
N ALA A 66 13.80 1.35 -4.28
CA ALA A 66 13.62 2.46 -3.34
C ALA A 66 14.06 2.06 -1.93
N VAL A 67 13.62 0.88 -1.44
CA VAL A 67 14.00 0.36 -0.11
C VAL A 67 15.51 0.11 -0.02
N GLU A 68 16.10 -0.55 -1.00
CA GLU A 68 17.56 -0.77 -1.05
C GLU A 68 18.34 0.55 -1.00
N THR A 69 17.85 1.56 -1.75
CA THR A 69 18.46 2.89 -1.78
C THR A 69 18.38 3.56 -0.42
N TRP A 70 17.22 3.54 0.25
CA TRP A 70 17.05 4.13 1.59
C TRP A 70 17.91 3.41 2.64
N ILE A 71 17.97 2.08 2.62
CA ILE A 71 18.83 1.28 3.50
C ILE A 71 20.31 1.71 3.32
N ARG A 72 20.77 1.82 2.08
CA ARG A 72 22.13 2.25 1.78
C ARG A 72 22.40 3.68 2.27
N LEU A 73 21.54 4.63 1.95
CA LEU A 73 21.68 6.04 2.35
C LEU A 73 21.66 6.21 3.88
N ALA A 74 20.78 5.50 4.58
CA ALA A 74 20.73 5.52 6.05
C ALA A 74 22.05 5.00 6.65
N ARG A 75 22.62 3.93 6.10
CA ARG A 75 23.92 3.40 6.53
C ARG A 75 25.05 4.39 6.28
N GLU A 76 25.08 5.02 5.11
CA GLU A 76 26.07 6.06 4.76
C GLU A 76 25.96 7.27 5.69
N ALA A 77 24.76 7.58 6.18
CA ALA A 77 24.51 8.63 7.18
C ALA A 77 24.81 8.19 8.62
N GLY A 78 25.35 6.98 8.85
CA GLY A 78 25.76 6.49 10.17
C GLY A 78 24.66 5.78 10.96
N CYS A 79 23.51 5.46 10.35
CA CYS A 79 22.46 4.67 11.01
C CYS A 79 22.95 3.23 11.19
N ALA A 80 22.96 2.75 12.43
CA ALA A 80 23.17 1.33 12.74
C ALA A 80 21.94 0.54 12.31
N GLN A 81 22.15 -0.55 11.58
CA GLN A 81 21.07 -1.40 11.03
C GLN A 81 21.28 -2.85 11.46
N LEU A 82 20.27 -3.41 12.10
CA LEU A 82 20.27 -4.78 12.59
C LEU A 82 19.22 -5.58 11.81
N PHE A 83 19.68 -6.53 11.03
CA PHE A 83 18.82 -7.44 10.28
C PHE A 83 18.71 -8.79 11.00
N ASN A 84 17.58 -9.47 10.83
CA ASN A 84 17.32 -10.74 11.50
C ASN A 84 17.39 -10.65 13.03
N CYS A 85 17.09 -9.47 13.59
CA CYS A 85 17.14 -9.16 15.00
C CYS A 85 15.70 -8.82 15.47
N PRO A 86 14.84 -9.83 15.70
CA PRO A 86 13.47 -9.62 16.11
C PRO A 86 13.38 -8.98 17.49
N VAL A 87 12.56 -7.94 17.59
CA VAL A 87 12.18 -7.31 18.88
C VAL A 87 11.14 -8.19 19.56
N SER A 88 11.37 -8.55 20.80
CA SER A 88 10.47 -9.39 21.61
C SER A 88 9.65 -8.59 22.62
N ALA A 89 10.19 -7.49 23.16
CA ALA A 89 9.50 -6.64 24.13
C ALA A 89 9.95 -5.18 24.03
N ILE A 90 9.10 -4.28 24.53
CA ILE A 90 9.36 -2.84 24.67
C ILE A 90 9.10 -2.49 26.14
N HIS A 91 10.09 -1.88 26.77
CA HIS A 91 10.02 -1.44 28.16
C HIS A 91 10.21 0.06 28.25
N HIS A 92 9.26 0.75 28.87
CA HIS A 92 9.32 2.20 29.08
C HIS A 92 9.80 2.49 30.50
N HIS A 93 10.79 3.37 30.61
CA HIS A 93 11.39 3.84 31.86
C HIS A 93 11.20 5.36 32.00
N ALA A 94 11.57 5.92 33.14
CA ALA A 94 11.49 7.37 33.37
C ALA A 94 12.49 8.18 32.52
N ASP A 95 13.59 7.56 32.11
CA ASP A 95 14.72 8.17 31.40
C ASP A 95 14.91 7.66 29.96
N GLY A 96 13.99 6.81 29.46
CA GLY A 96 14.06 6.29 28.09
C GLY A 96 13.33 4.98 27.90
N ILE A 97 13.68 4.29 26.82
CA ILE A 97 13.03 3.07 26.37
C ILE A 97 14.11 2.00 26.17
N THR A 98 13.81 0.78 26.61
CA THR A 98 14.60 -0.42 26.30
C THR A 98 13.78 -1.32 25.39
N ILE A 99 14.43 -1.87 24.37
CA ILE A 99 13.87 -2.95 23.54
C ILE A 99 14.70 -4.22 23.73
N ASP A 100 14.00 -5.35 23.92
CA ASP A 100 14.62 -6.66 24.03
C ASP A 100 14.66 -7.33 22.66
N THR A 101 15.80 -7.92 22.34
CA THR A 101 16.01 -8.71 21.13
C THR A 101 16.74 -10.01 21.46
N LEU A 102 16.89 -10.91 20.48
CA LEU A 102 17.70 -12.11 20.64
C LEU A 102 19.20 -11.81 20.84
N ASP A 103 19.66 -10.66 20.34
CA ASP A 103 21.08 -10.25 20.39
C ASP A 103 21.40 -9.37 21.59
N GLY A 104 20.41 -9.12 22.48
CA GLY A 104 20.56 -8.29 23.68
C GLY A 104 19.57 -7.13 23.74
N GLU A 105 19.83 -6.21 24.64
CA GLU A 105 19.00 -5.03 24.89
C GLU A 105 19.58 -3.80 24.20
N TYR A 106 18.67 -2.96 23.69
CA TYR A 106 19.01 -1.66 23.10
C TYR A 106 18.24 -0.56 23.80
N HIS A 107 18.93 0.55 24.08
CA HIS A 107 18.38 1.68 24.82
C HIS A 107 18.26 2.92 23.94
N GLY A 108 17.19 3.65 24.07
CA GLY A 108 16.95 4.89 23.34
C GLY A 108 16.11 5.89 24.13
N LYS A 109 16.19 7.16 23.74
CA LYS A 109 15.35 8.21 24.32
C LYS A 109 13.99 8.33 23.63
N LYS A 110 13.91 7.89 22.37
CA LYS A 110 12.70 7.89 21.57
C LYS A 110 12.63 6.60 20.76
N LEU A 111 11.41 6.15 20.51
CA LEU A 111 11.11 4.96 19.76
C LEU A 111 10.15 5.28 18.62
N LEU A 112 10.47 4.80 17.41
CA LEU A 112 9.53 4.69 16.31
C LEU A 112 9.14 3.22 16.14
N VAL A 113 7.85 2.92 16.20
CA VAL A 113 7.30 1.60 15.90
C VAL A 113 6.66 1.63 14.51
N SER A 114 7.33 1.02 13.54
CA SER A 114 6.84 0.83 12.16
C SER A 114 6.98 -0.64 11.75
N ALA A 115 6.52 -1.54 12.63
CA ALA A 115 6.81 -2.97 12.58
C ALA A 115 5.89 -3.77 11.62
N GLY A 116 5.04 -3.09 10.81
CA GLY A 116 4.07 -3.77 9.94
C GLY A 116 3.20 -4.76 10.73
N THR A 117 2.94 -5.92 10.19
CA THR A 117 2.10 -6.95 10.82
C THR A 117 2.60 -7.41 12.20
N TRP A 118 3.91 -7.28 12.46
CA TRP A 118 4.47 -7.64 13.78
C TRP A 118 4.04 -6.71 14.91
N VAL A 119 3.48 -5.53 14.60
CA VAL A 119 2.98 -4.59 15.61
C VAL A 119 1.90 -5.23 16.49
N THR A 120 1.08 -6.13 15.96
CA THR A 120 0.03 -6.82 16.70
C THR A 120 0.56 -7.73 17.82
N ARG A 121 1.83 -8.16 17.76
CA ARG A 121 2.50 -8.89 18.85
C ARG A 121 3.10 -7.95 19.89
N LEU A 122 3.62 -6.81 19.45
CA LEU A 122 4.26 -5.85 20.34
C LEU A 122 3.24 -4.98 21.08
N LEU A 123 2.14 -4.65 20.41
CA LEU A 123 1.08 -3.76 20.87
C LEU A 123 -0.29 -4.35 20.47
N PRO A 124 -0.76 -5.39 21.18
CA PRO A 124 -1.94 -6.17 20.77
C PRO A 124 -3.27 -5.40 20.84
N ASP A 125 -3.31 -4.30 21.58
CA ASP A 125 -4.52 -3.49 21.78
C ASP A 125 -4.77 -2.48 20.63
N LEU A 126 -3.89 -2.42 19.64
CA LEU A 126 -4.09 -1.55 18.49
C LEU A 126 -5.24 -2.05 17.60
N PRO A 127 -6.10 -1.15 17.08
CA PRO A 127 -7.24 -1.51 16.24
C PRO A 127 -6.81 -1.87 14.80
N ILE A 128 -6.01 -2.91 14.68
CA ILE A 128 -5.43 -3.38 13.42
C ILE A 128 -5.83 -4.83 13.20
N GLN A 129 -6.40 -5.10 12.03
CA GLN A 129 -6.68 -6.45 11.55
C GLN A 129 -5.73 -6.77 10.38
N PRO A 130 -4.70 -7.59 10.60
CA PRO A 130 -3.88 -8.08 9.50
C PRO A 130 -4.70 -8.96 8.55
N VAL A 131 -4.46 -8.79 7.26
CA VAL A 131 -5.16 -9.53 6.20
C VAL A 131 -4.13 -10.08 5.21
N ARG A 132 -4.15 -11.39 4.98
CA ARG A 132 -3.37 -11.98 3.89
C ARG A 132 -3.97 -11.56 2.56
N LYS A 133 -3.14 -11.03 1.68
CA LYS A 133 -3.45 -10.63 0.31
C LYS A 133 -2.58 -11.40 -0.65
N VAL A 134 -3.04 -11.53 -1.89
CA VAL A 134 -2.24 -12.05 -2.99
C VAL A 134 -2.23 -11.09 -4.17
N PHE A 135 -1.17 -11.15 -4.91
CA PHE A 135 -1.04 -10.55 -6.23
C PHE A 135 -0.29 -11.55 -7.14
N ALA A 136 -0.54 -11.44 -8.42
CA ALA A 136 0.04 -12.39 -9.36
C ALA A 136 0.48 -11.71 -10.65
N TRP A 137 1.36 -12.40 -11.38
CA TRP A 137 1.79 -12.02 -12.71
C TRP A 137 1.14 -12.92 -13.71
N TYR A 138 0.64 -12.31 -14.77
CA TYR A 138 -0.06 -12.98 -15.86
C TYR A 138 0.67 -12.73 -17.17
N GLN A 139 0.61 -13.71 -18.05
CA GLN A 139 1.20 -13.59 -19.38
C GLN A 139 0.58 -12.41 -20.12
N ALA A 140 1.42 -11.47 -20.58
CA ALA A 140 1.04 -10.31 -21.33
C ALA A 140 2.02 -10.11 -22.50
N ASP A 141 1.58 -9.43 -23.54
CA ASP A 141 2.48 -9.03 -24.61
C ASP A 141 2.88 -7.56 -24.51
N GLY A 142 3.73 -7.11 -25.42
CA GLY A 142 4.27 -5.74 -25.41
C GLY A 142 3.23 -4.62 -25.49
N ARG A 143 2.00 -4.88 -25.94
CA ARG A 143 0.92 -3.89 -25.99
C ARG A 143 0.57 -3.37 -24.60
N TYR A 144 0.71 -4.20 -23.59
CA TYR A 144 0.47 -3.85 -22.18
C TYR A 144 1.68 -3.19 -21.48
N SER A 145 2.77 -2.94 -22.20
CA SER A 145 3.97 -2.34 -21.62
C SER A 145 3.89 -0.81 -21.58
N SER A 146 4.51 -0.21 -20.56
CA SER A 146 4.69 1.26 -20.50
C SER A 146 5.50 1.84 -21.67
N LYS A 147 6.34 1.03 -22.32
CA LYS A 147 7.05 1.40 -23.55
C LYS A 147 6.07 1.68 -24.71
N ASN A 148 4.89 1.07 -24.67
CA ASN A 148 3.79 1.30 -25.59
C ASN A 148 2.67 2.15 -24.97
N HIS A 149 3.02 2.95 -23.95
CA HIS A 149 2.12 3.88 -23.27
C HIS A 149 0.95 3.25 -22.53
N PHE A 150 1.02 1.95 -22.20
CA PHE A 150 0.02 1.33 -21.34
C PHE A 150 0.24 1.83 -19.91
N PRO A 151 -0.81 2.36 -19.21
CA PRO A 151 -0.66 2.96 -17.89
C PRO A 151 -0.67 1.92 -16.78
N ALA A 152 -0.23 2.31 -15.59
CA ALA A 152 -0.68 1.63 -14.37
C ALA A 152 -2.17 1.92 -14.17
N PHE A 153 -2.87 1.03 -13.47
CA PHE A 153 -4.32 1.17 -13.35
C PHE A 153 -4.83 0.78 -11.97
N THR A 154 -5.94 1.39 -11.60
CA THR A 154 -6.88 0.88 -10.61
C THR A 154 -8.23 0.72 -11.26
N GLY A 155 -9.04 -0.22 -10.78
CA GLY A 155 -10.36 -0.42 -11.37
C GLY A 155 -11.35 -1.06 -10.42
N GLU A 156 -12.61 -0.62 -10.50
CA GLU A 156 -13.72 -1.16 -9.74
C GLU A 156 -14.67 -1.90 -10.67
N LEU A 157 -15.08 -3.10 -10.27
CA LEU A 157 -16.15 -3.83 -10.94
C LEU A 157 -17.53 -3.48 -10.34
N PRO A 158 -18.65 -3.75 -11.04
CA PRO A 158 -19.98 -3.40 -10.55
C PRO A 158 -20.38 -4.02 -9.21
N ASN A 159 -19.73 -5.10 -8.80
CA ASN A 159 -19.91 -5.75 -7.51
C ASN A 159 -19.09 -5.11 -6.37
N GLY A 160 -18.37 -4.01 -6.63
CA GLY A 160 -17.53 -3.33 -5.66
C GLY A 160 -16.13 -3.93 -5.50
N ASP A 161 -15.76 -4.96 -6.26
CA ASP A 161 -14.40 -5.49 -6.25
C ASP A 161 -13.43 -4.49 -6.86
N GLN A 162 -12.36 -4.17 -6.14
CA GLN A 162 -11.34 -3.21 -6.54
C GLN A 162 -10.02 -3.91 -6.87
N TYR A 163 -9.43 -3.52 -7.98
CA TYR A 163 -8.19 -4.08 -8.49
C TYR A 163 -7.17 -2.99 -8.78
N TYR A 164 -5.90 -3.35 -8.72
CA TYR A 164 -4.79 -2.51 -9.13
C TYR A 164 -3.80 -3.33 -9.95
N GLY A 165 -3.16 -2.70 -10.92
CA GLY A 165 -2.15 -3.38 -11.71
C GLY A 165 -1.15 -2.42 -12.33
N PHE A 166 -0.14 -3.02 -12.92
CA PHE A 166 1.02 -2.32 -13.44
C PHE A 166 1.23 -2.66 -14.91
N PRO A 167 1.82 -1.77 -15.72
CA PRO A 167 2.23 -2.11 -17.08
C PRO A 167 3.08 -3.37 -17.10
N ALA A 168 2.98 -4.13 -18.17
CA ALA A 168 3.78 -5.33 -18.34
C ALA A 168 5.28 -5.00 -18.44
N GLU A 169 6.07 -5.72 -17.67
CA GLU A 169 7.52 -5.82 -17.81
C GLU A 169 7.86 -7.27 -18.16
N ASP A 170 8.79 -7.49 -19.10
CA ASP A 170 9.25 -8.83 -19.52
C ASP A 170 8.10 -9.80 -19.93
N ASN A 171 7.05 -9.26 -20.54
CA ASN A 171 5.81 -9.96 -20.91
C ASN A 171 4.97 -10.48 -19.74
N GLU A 172 5.10 -9.90 -18.56
CA GLU A 172 4.34 -10.21 -17.37
C GLU A 172 3.61 -8.96 -16.84
N LEU A 173 2.28 -9.04 -16.72
CA LEU A 173 1.47 -7.99 -16.11
C LEU A 173 1.13 -8.37 -14.67
N LYS A 174 1.51 -7.53 -13.72
CA LYS A 174 1.19 -7.70 -12.31
C LYS A 174 -0.16 -7.09 -11.97
N ILE A 175 -1.01 -7.85 -11.28
CA ILE A 175 -2.30 -7.38 -10.78
C ILE A 175 -2.62 -8.00 -9.42
N GLY A 176 -3.35 -7.28 -8.59
CA GLY A 176 -3.91 -7.76 -7.33
C GLY A 176 -5.29 -7.18 -7.08
N LYS A 177 -6.07 -7.86 -6.25
CA LYS A 177 -7.35 -7.36 -5.73
C LYS A 177 -7.07 -6.54 -4.47
N HIS A 178 -7.55 -5.29 -4.43
CA HIS A 178 -7.26 -4.38 -3.32
C HIS A 178 -8.10 -4.69 -2.09
N ASN A 179 -9.41 -4.80 -2.23
CA ASN A 179 -10.32 -5.10 -1.12
C ASN A 179 -10.46 -6.62 -0.85
N GLY A 180 -11.10 -6.99 0.26
CA GLY A 180 -11.20 -8.38 0.69
C GLY A 180 -9.86 -8.96 1.20
N GLY A 181 -9.67 -10.25 1.02
CA GLY A 181 -8.53 -11.02 1.50
C GLY A 181 -8.88 -11.88 2.70
N GLN A 182 -7.89 -12.54 3.32
CA GLN A 182 -8.07 -13.50 4.41
C GLN A 182 -7.55 -12.90 5.71
N PRO A 183 -8.41 -12.62 6.72
CA PRO A 183 -7.95 -12.20 8.03
C PRO A 183 -6.96 -13.21 8.61
N ILE A 184 -5.90 -12.72 9.22
CA ILE A 184 -4.89 -13.50 9.94
C ILE A 184 -4.64 -12.86 11.29
N SER A 185 -4.22 -13.68 12.26
CA SER A 185 -3.91 -13.22 13.61
C SER A 185 -2.40 -13.04 13.84
N THR A 186 -1.59 -13.75 13.07
CA THR A 186 -0.12 -13.71 13.19
C THR A 186 0.55 -13.65 11.82
N PRO A 187 1.76 -13.08 11.71
CA PRO A 187 2.52 -13.07 10.45
C PRO A 187 2.78 -14.47 9.88
N GLN A 188 2.83 -15.50 10.74
CA GLN A 188 3.07 -16.89 10.35
C GLN A 188 1.90 -17.51 9.60
N GLU A 189 0.67 -17.00 9.78
CA GLU A 189 -0.51 -17.45 9.07
C GLU A 189 -0.56 -16.95 7.62
N ARG A 190 0.36 -16.06 7.23
CA ARG A 190 0.54 -15.66 5.84
C ARG A 190 1.15 -16.80 5.03
N VAL A 191 0.33 -17.77 4.66
CA VAL A 191 0.76 -18.88 3.78
C VAL A 191 1.19 -18.37 2.40
N ALA A 192 2.09 -19.10 1.75
CA ALA A 192 2.61 -18.74 0.43
C ALA A 192 1.50 -18.71 -0.64
N PHE A 193 1.73 -18.00 -1.74
CA PHE A 193 0.88 -18.04 -2.92
C PHE A 193 0.77 -19.48 -3.45
N GLY A 194 -0.43 -19.89 -3.83
CA GLY A 194 -0.75 -21.24 -4.29
C GLY A 194 -1.16 -22.20 -3.17
N ALA A 195 -1.00 -21.82 -1.89
CA ALA A 195 -1.51 -22.63 -0.78
C ALA A 195 -3.05 -22.57 -0.66
N VAL A 196 -3.68 -21.54 -1.21
CA VAL A 196 -5.13 -21.36 -1.25
C VAL A 196 -5.61 -21.48 -2.69
N ALA A 197 -6.63 -22.29 -2.92
CA ALA A 197 -7.11 -22.64 -4.28
C ALA A 197 -7.53 -21.44 -5.14
N SER A 198 -7.96 -20.32 -4.52
CA SER A 198 -8.36 -19.10 -5.21
C SER A 198 -7.20 -18.20 -5.63
N ASP A 199 -5.99 -18.38 -5.11
CA ASP A 199 -4.88 -17.44 -5.25
C ASP A 199 -4.59 -17.03 -6.70
N GLY A 200 -4.52 -17.97 -7.63
CA GLY A 200 -4.23 -17.70 -9.03
C GLY A 200 -5.45 -17.26 -9.86
N SER A 201 -6.63 -17.19 -9.28
CA SER A 201 -7.89 -16.88 -9.98
C SER A 201 -8.60 -15.61 -9.47
N GLU A 202 -8.15 -15.04 -8.39
CA GLU A 202 -8.79 -13.88 -7.73
C GLU A 202 -8.94 -12.69 -8.69
N SER A 203 -7.98 -12.49 -9.60
CA SER A 203 -7.99 -11.39 -10.57
C SER A 203 -8.74 -11.72 -11.88
N PHE A 204 -9.18 -12.95 -12.10
CA PHE A 204 -9.84 -13.33 -13.35
C PHE A 204 -11.10 -12.53 -13.69
N PRO A 205 -11.96 -12.14 -12.72
CA PRO A 205 -13.12 -11.31 -13.05
C PRO A 205 -12.73 -10.00 -13.72
N PHE A 206 -11.69 -9.32 -13.21
CA PHE A 206 -11.21 -8.08 -13.80
C PHE A 206 -10.53 -8.32 -15.15
N LEU A 207 -9.63 -9.29 -15.23
CA LEU A 207 -8.90 -9.60 -16.46
C LEU A 207 -9.84 -9.92 -17.62
N ARG A 208 -10.84 -10.77 -17.39
CA ARG A 208 -11.80 -11.17 -18.45
C ARG A 208 -12.67 -10.03 -18.93
N ASN A 209 -13.07 -9.13 -18.02
CA ASN A 209 -13.98 -8.04 -18.34
C ASN A 209 -13.27 -6.82 -18.87
N VAL A 210 -12.08 -6.49 -18.34
CA VAL A 210 -11.39 -5.21 -18.60
C VAL A 210 -10.13 -5.40 -19.45
N LEU A 211 -9.39 -6.50 -19.27
CA LEU A 211 -8.12 -6.77 -19.96
C LEU A 211 -8.12 -8.13 -20.67
N PRO A 212 -9.02 -8.35 -21.63
CA PRO A 212 -9.28 -9.67 -22.20
C PRO A 212 -8.11 -10.29 -22.98
N GLY A 213 -7.08 -9.52 -23.31
CA GLY A 213 -5.88 -10.01 -23.99
C GLY A 213 -4.81 -10.56 -23.05
N ILE A 214 -5.02 -10.51 -21.73
CA ILE A 214 -4.11 -11.08 -20.74
C ILE A 214 -4.29 -12.59 -20.68
N GLY A 215 -3.16 -13.33 -20.66
CA GLY A 215 -3.11 -14.78 -20.64
C GLY A 215 -3.22 -15.40 -19.24
N GLY A 216 -2.66 -16.59 -19.09
CA GLY A 216 -2.70 -17.35 -17.84
C GLY A 216 -1.84 -16.75 -16.72
N CYS A 217 -2.15 -17.16 -15.48
CA CYS A 217 -1.32 -16.85 -14.32
C CYS A 217 0.02 -17.61 -14.44
N LEU A 218 1.12 -16.89 -14.29
CA LEU A 218 2.47 -17.42 -14.36
C LEU A 218 3.01 -17.76 -12.97
N HIS A 219 2.92 -16.82 -12.05
CA HIS A 219 3.33 -16.94 -10.66
C HIS A 219 2.64 -15.87 -9.81
N GLY A 220 2.85 -15.91 -8.51
CA GLY A 220 2.32 -14.91 -7.60
C GLY A 220 3.04 -14.89 -6.27
N ALA A 221 2.65 -13.94 -5.42
CA ALA A 221 3.16 -13.83 -4.07
C ALA A 221 2.05 -13.45 -3.10
N SER A 222 2.24 -13.76 -1.82
CA SER A 222 1.38 -13.29 -0.73
C SER A 222 2.04 -12.14 0.02
N CYS A 223 1.24 -11.19 0.45
CA CYS A 223 1.63 -10.11 1.33
C CYS A 223 0.61 -9.95 2.47
N THR A 224 0.81 -8.98 3.34
CA THR A 224 -0.18 -8.58 4.34
C THR A 224 -0.56 -7.12 4.15
N TYR A 225 -1.85 -6.83 4.37
CA TYR A 225 -2.32 -5.50 4.68
C TYR A 225 -2.62 -5.46 6.17
N ASP A 226 -2.23 -4.40 6.83
CA ASP A 226 -2.52 -4.15 8.24
C ASP A 226 -3.63 -3.12 8.30
N ASN A 227 -4.88 -3.61 8.19
CA ASN A 227 -6.05 -2.76 8.02
C ASN A 227 -6.52 -2.22 9.37
N THR A 228 -6.77 -0.93 9.41
CA THR A 228 -7.62 -0.29 10.41
C THR A 228 -9.08 -0.41 9.99
N VAL A 229 -10.01 -0.10 10.89
CA VAL A 229 -11.46 -0.20 10.61
C VAL A 229 -11.90 0.78 9.52
N ASP A 230 -11.28 1.95 9.46
CA ASP A 230 -11.55 3.02 8.50
C ASP A 230 -10.58 3.04 7.32
N GLU A 231 -9.64 2.10 7.29
CA GLU A 231 -8.56 1.98 6.31
C GLU A 231 -7.60 3.17 6.26
N ASP A 232 -7.71 4.14 7.18
CA ASP A 232 -6.76 5.24 7.35
C ASP A 232 -5.59 4.83 8.24
N PHE A 233 -4.44 5.50 8.07
CA PHE A 233 -3.21 5.21 8.80
C PHE A 233 -3.32 5.52 10.29
N ILE A 234 -2.46 4.91 11.10
CA ILE A 234 -2.18 5.33 12.47
C ILE A 234 -0.82 6.03 12.48
N ILE A 235 -0.83 7.35 12.77
CA ILE A 235 0.36 8.16 12.96
C ILE A 235 0.14 8.97 14.23
N ASP A 236 0.54 8.42 15.38
CA ASP A 236 0.26 9.01 16.68
C ASP A 236 1.32 8.55 17.70
N THR A 237 1.43 9.26 18.80
CA THR A 237 2.20 8.76 19.94
C THR A 237 1.40 7.70 20.71
N LEU A 238 2.10 6.72 21.27
CA LEU A 238 1.47 5.68 22.09
C LEU A 238 0.84 6.34 23.33
N PRO A 239 -0.43 6.05 23.65
CA PRO A 239 -1.12 6.65 24.80
C PRO A 239 -0.33 6.56 26.10
N GLY A 240 -0.09 7.71 26.74
CA GLY A 240 0.73 7.82 27.94
C GLY A 240 2.25 7.70 27.71
N ARG A 241 2.71 7.60 26.46
CA ARG A 241 4.12 7.45 26.06
C ARG A 241 4.47 8.43 24.93
N PRO A 242 4.67 9.71 25.23
CA PRO A 242 4.95 10.73 24.21
C PRO A 242 6.32 10.58 23.53
N ASP A 243 7.16 9.72 24.05
CA ASP A 243 8.46 9.31 23.52
C ASP A 243 8.40 8.16 22.50
N THR A 244 7.21 7.61 22.25
CA THR A 244 7.00 6.50 21.31
C THR A 244 6.01 6.88 20.22
N LEU A 245 6.50 7.04 18.97
CA LEU A 245 5.69 7.28 17.77
C LEU A 245 5.31 5.96 17.12
N LEU A 246 4.06 5.84 16.74
CA LEU A 246 3.53 4.75 15.92
C LEU A 246 3.33 5.25 14.48
N ILE A 247 3.84 4.50 13.51
CA ILE A 247 3.49 4.62 12.09
C ILE A 247 3.11 3.22 11.64
N THR A 248 1.82 2.92 11.61
CA THR A 248 1.30 1.58 11.39
C THR A 248 -0.11 1.60 10.82
N GLY A 249 -0.73 0.44 10.61
CA GLY A 249 -2.08 0.36 10.06
C GLY A 249 -2.19 1.02 8.69
N LEU A 250 -1.19 0.82 7.81
CA LEU A 250 -1.11 1.51 6.52
C LEU A 250 -2.05 0.91 5.45
N SER A 251 -2.90 -0.03 5.82
CA SER A 251 -4.06 -0.55 5.07
C SER A 251 -3.78 -0.88 3.60
N GLY A 252 -2.56 -1.37 3.31
CA GLY A 252 -2.12 -1.79 1.98
C GLY A 252 -1.77 -0.68 0.99
N HIS A 253 -1.82 0.59 1.37
CA HIS A 253 -1.54 1.70 0.44
C HIS A 253 -0.51 2.73 0.94
N GLY A 254 0.28 2.41 1.95
CA GLY A 254 1.22 3.32 2.61
C GLY A 254 2.53 3.57 1.85
N PHE A 255 2.97 2.70 0.94
CA PHE A 255 4.32 2.77 0.37
C PHE A 255 4.62 4.10 -0.33
N LYS A 256 3.66 4.64 -1.09
CA LYS A 256 3.80 5.94 -1.77
C LYS A 256 4.01 7.12 -0.81
N PHE A 257 3.63 6.96 0.45
CA PHE A 257 3.80 7.98 1.50
C PHE A 257 5.11 7.84 2.29
N ALA A 258 5.94 6.81 2.02
CA ALA A 258 7.16 6.57 2.79
C ALA A 258 8.07 7.79 2.95
N PRO A 259 8.27 8.68 1.95
CA PRO A 259 9.07 9.89 2.14
C PRO A 259 8.50 10.84 3.18
N VAL A 260 7.19 11.11 3.15
CA VAL A 260 6.55 12.01 4.13
C VAL A 260 6.45 11.35 5.51
N LEU A 261 6.24 10.04 5.58
CA LEU A 261 6.28 9.30 6.85
C LEU A 261 7.67 9.35 7.49
N GLY A 262 8.72 9.28 6.66
CA GLY A 262 10.11 9.47 7.10
C GLY A 262 10.39 10.87 7.63
N GLU A 263 9.83 11.91 7.00
CA GLU A 263 9.93 13.29 7.48
C GLU A 263 9.24 13.48 8.83
N ILE A 264 8.02 12.97 8.98
CA ILE A 264 7.29 12.98 10.26
C ILE A 264 8.11 12.29 11.36
N ALA A 265 8.67 11.11 11.07
CA ALA A 265 9.51 10.37 12.01
C ALA A 265 10.77 11.15 12.38
N SER A 266 11.39 11.85 11.44
CA SER A 266 12.57 12.68 11.67
C SER A 266 12.25 13.88 12.59
N GLN A 267 11.15 14.60 12.32
CA GLN A 267 10.68 15.70 13.16
C GLN A 267 10.41 15.21 14.60
N PHE A 268 9.72 14.07 14.74
CA PHE A 268 9.51 13.45 16.05
C PHE A 268 10.84 13.13 16.74
N ALA A 269 11.79 12.50 16.05
CA ALA A 269 13.08 12.15 16.63
C ALA A 269 13.86 13.38 17.14
N GLN A 270 13.74 14.51 16.46
CA GLN A 270 14.36 15.78 16.84
C GLN A 270 13.59 16.54 17.93
N GLY A 271 12.39 16.11 18.28
CA GLY A 271 11.53 16.80 19.26
C GLY A 271 10.80 18.01 18.66
N GLU A 272 10.67 18.05 17.35
CA GLU A 272 9.97 19.05 16.60
C GLU A 272 8.48 18.69 16.44
N ALA A 273 7.63 19.69 16.32
CA ALA A 273 6.24 19.49 15.95
C ALA A 273 6.17 19.08 14.47
N SER A 274 5.24 18.17 14.14
CA SER A 274 4.99 17.81 12.75
C SER A 274 4.54 19.04 11.95
N SER A 275 5.09 19.21 10.75
CA SER A 275 4.65 20.18 9.76
C SER A 275 3.32 19.78 9.07
N PHE A 276 2.88 18.54 9.29
CA PHE A 276 1.65 17.98 8.71
C PHE A 276 0.54 17.91 9.77
N ASN A 277 -0.71 18.03 9.33
CA ASN A 277 -1.86 17.79 10.20
C ASN A 277 -2.04 16.28 10.42
N LEU A 278 -1.67 15.78 11.58
CA LEU A 278 -1.78 14.38 11.96
C LEU A 278 -3.10 14.02 12.67
N ALA A 279 -3.96 15.00 12.97
CA ALA A 279 -5.22 14.76 13.69
C ALA A 279 -6.12 13.67 13.05
N PRO A 280 -6.25 13.56 11.71
CA PRO A 280 -7.02 12.50 11.09
C PRO A 280 -6.46 11.09 11.33
N PHE A 281 -5.17 10.98 11.68
CA PHE A 281 -4.46 9.71 11.86
C PHE A 281 -4.25 9.33 13.33
N SER A 282 -4.87 10.10 14.25
CA SER A 282 -4.76 9.85 15.68
C SER A 282 -5.50 8.57 16.12
N LEU A 283 -4.95 7.86 17.10
CA LEU A 283 -5.59 6.73 17.78
C LEU A 283 -6.91 7.12 18.46
N ALA A 284 -7.05 8.38 18.88
CA ALA A 284 -8.26 8.87 19.54
C ALA A 284 -9.54 8.72 18.69
N ARG A 285 -9.41 8.66 17.35
CA ARG A 285 -10.55 8.49 16.44
C ARG A 285 -11.27 7.15 16.58
N PHE A 286 -10.62 6.15 17.16
CA PHE A 286 -11.23 4.82 17.42
C PHE A 286 -11.96 4.73 18.77
N ASN A 287 -11.87 5.77 19.60
CA ASN A 287 -12.52 5.82 20.91
C ASN A 287 -13.82 6.65 20.91
N ALA A 288 -14.29 7.07 19.71
CA ALA A 288 -15.48 7.90 19.54
C ALA A 288 -16.77 7.07 19.35
#